data_56ca77aa8c54c5eae8703c06fe0c84d9
#
_entry.id   56ca77aa8c54c5eae8703c06fe0c84d9
#
_cell.length_a   1.000
_cell.length_b   1.000
_cell.length_c   1.000
_cell.angle_alpha   90.00
_cell.angle_beta   90.00
_cell.angle_gamma   90.00
#
_symmetry.space_group_name_H-M   'P 1'
#
loop_
_entity.id
_entity.type
_entity.pdbx_description
1 polymer ?
#
loop_
_entity_poly.entity_id
_entity_poly.type
_entity_poly.pdbx_seq_one_letter_code
_entity_poly.pdbx_strand_id
1 'polypeptide(L)'
;MKKLFLTMTLAFATMLASAQFMVITTIEQPEEDAEWEMSNITDNMGIGYQLNDKITIGAVKNGEDYDLWGRYQMKWCYLSVQAPTEDAADNIAVGVGYSLNVWNSLYIEPNYSMSVNEDTEGNRDGAFKLGIAYKF
;
A
#
# COMPACT_ATOMS: atom_id res chain seq x y z
N MET A 1 12.31 -1.14 -29.40
CA MET A 1 11.86 -1.78 -28.15
C MET A 1 12.99 -2.18 -27.23
N LYS A 2 14.13 -2.63 -27.72
CA LYS A 2 15.30 -2.98 -26.88
C LYS A 2 15.81 -1.77 -26.09
N LYS A 3 15.81 -0.59 -26.68
CA LYS A 3 16.24 0.64 -26.02
C LYS A 3 15.30 1.07 -24.90
N LEU A 4 14.00 0.90 -25.11
CA LEU A 4 13.00 1.20 -24.08
C LEU A 4 13.14 0.26 -22.89
N PHE A 5 13.31 -1.03 -23.15
CA PHE A 5 13.52 -2.03 -22.11
C PHE A 5 14.79 -1.76 -21.31
N LEU A 6 15.88 -1.44 -21.99
CA LEU A 6 17.14 -1.10 -21.34
C LEU A 6 17.02 0.16 -20.49
N THR A 7 16.34 1.18 -20.99
CA THR A 7 16.10 2.43 -20.25
C THR A 7 15.23 2.19 -19.00
N MET A 8 14.20 1.37 -19.13
CA MET A 8 13.37 0.99 -17.99
C MET A 8 14.15 0.21 -16.94
N THR A 9 14.96 -0.75 -17.39
CA THR A 9 15.81 -1.55 -16.48
C THR A 9 16.82 -0.68 -15.76
N LEU A 10 17.44 0.26 -16.46
CA LEU A 10 18.39 1.17 -15.86
C LEU A 10 17.73 2.13 -14.87
N ALA A 11 16.55 2.66 -15.21
CA ALA A 11 15.76 3.48 -14.30
C ALA A 11 15.36 2.71 -13.04
N PHE A 12 14.97 1.46 -13.21
CA PHE A 12 14.64 0.59 -12.09
C PHE A 12 15.85 0.33 -11.19
N ALA A 13 17.02 0.07 -11.79
CA ALA A 13 18.24 -0.15 -11.05
C ALA A 13 18.68 1.10 -10.27
N THR A 14 18.52 2.29 -10.84
CA THR A 14 18.86 3.54 -10.14
C THR A 14 17.89 3.82 -9.00
N MET A 15 16.62 3.47 -9.14
CA MET A 15 15.64 3.58 -8.07
C MET A 15 16.02 2.67 -6.89
N LEU A 16 16.40 1.43 -7.16
CA LEU A 16 16.84 0.51 -6.11
C LEU A 16 18.09 1.01 -5.39
N ALA A 17 19.02 1.61 -6.13
CA ALA A 17 20.26 2.11 -5.56
C ALA A 17 20.07 3.34 -4.65
N SER A 18 18.98 4.08 -4.80
CA SER A 18 18.72 5.28 -4.00
C SER A 18 18.08 5.00 -2.64
N ALA A 19 17.79 3.74 -2.29
CA ALA A 19 17.19 3.31 -1.03
C ALA A 19 15.86 4.03 -0.72
N GLN A 20 15.09 4.33 -1.76
CA GLN A 20 13.80 5.02 -1.63
C GLN A 20 12.61 4.10 -1.91
N PHE A 21 12.86 2.82 -1.95
CA PHE A 21 11.84 1.81 -2.18
C PHE A 21 11.25 1.30 -0.87
N MET A 22 9.98 0.97 -0.93
CA MET A 22 9.28 0.35 0.18
C MET A 22 8.41 -0.78 -0.36
N VAL A 23 8.44 -1.90 0.31
CA VAL A 23 7.51 -3.00 0.07
C VAL A 23 6.52 -3.03 1.23
N ILE A 24 5.23 -3.08 0.90
CA ILE A 24 4.18 -3.16 1.90
C ILE A 24 3.33 -4.40 1.67
N THR A 25 2.77 -4.91 2.73
CA THR A 25 1.71 -5.91 2.67
C THR A 25 0.73 -5.63 3.79
N THR A 26 -0.53 -5.93 3.55
CA THR A 26 -1.58 -5.86 4.58
C THR A 26 -2.00 -7.27 4.91
N ILE A 27 -1.98 -7.60 6.19
CA ILE A 27 -2.44 -8.89 6.67
C ILE A 27 -3.95 -8.78 6.91
N GLU A 28 -4.71 -9.55 6.16
CA GLU A 28 -6.14 -9.69 6.38
C GLU A 28 -6.40 -10.92 7.22
N GLN A 29 -7.22 -10.75 8.24
CA GLN A 29 -7.64 -11.88 9.05
C GLN A 29 -8.56 -12.77 8.22
N PRO A 30 -8.29 -14.07 8.13
CA PRO A 30 -9.21 -14.98 7.44
C PRO A 30 -10.56 -14.99 8.13
N GLU A 31 -11.60 -15.32 7.38
CA GLU A 31 -12.94 -15.51 7.94
C GLU A 31 -12.93 -16.59 9.03
N GLU A 32 -13.91 -16.53 9.92
CA GLU A 32 -14.08 -17.59 10.93
C GLU A 32 -14.11 -18.96 10.23
N ASP A 33 -13.40 -19.91 10.78
CA ASP A 33 -13.24 -21.27 10.25
C ASP A 33 -12.37 -21.41 8.99
N ALA A 34 -11.77 -20.33 8.49
CA ALA A 34 -10.80 -20.39 7.38
C ALA A 34 -9.37 -20.57 7.93
N GLU A 35 -8.57 -21.34 7.22
CA GLU A 35 -7.15 -21.51 7.55
C GLU A 35 -6.32 -20.34 6.98
N TRP A 36 -5.21 -20.04 7.65
CA TRP A 36 -4.25 -19.07 7.12
C TRP A 36 -3.56 -19.62 5.89
N GLU A 37 -3.64 -18.86 4.80
CA GLU A 37 -2.97 -19.17 3.55
C GLU A 37 -1.97 -18.07 3.18
N MET A 38 -1.01 -18.42 2.35
CA MET A 38 -0.04 -17.44 1.85
C MET A 38 -0.72 -16.29 1.10
N SER A 39 -1.85 -16.55 0.46
CA SER A 39 -2.66 -15.54 -0.22
C SER A 39 -3.12 -14.41 0.70
N ASN A 40 -3.37 -14.70 1.98
CA ASN A 40 -3.73 -13.68 2.96
C ASN A 40 -2.66 -12.58 3.11
N ILE A 41 -1.43 -12.90 2.75
CA ILE A 41 -0.31 -11.96 2.78
C ILE A 41 -0.04 -11.41 1.38
N THR A 42 0.00 -12.28 0.37
CA THR A 42 0.46 -11.91 -0.97
C THR A 42 -0.58 -11.15 -1.80
N ASP A 43 -1.87 -11.33 -1.52
CA ASP A 43 -2.92 -10.68 -2.30
C ASP A 43 -3.01 -9.18 -2.07
N ASN A 44 -2.36 -8.69 -1.02
CA ASN A 44 -2.32 -7.26 -0.68
C ASN A 44 -0.90 -6.70 -0.66
N MET A 45 0.00 -7.33 -1.38
CA MET A 45 1.37 -6.82 -1.49
C MET A 45 1.45 -5.62 -2.41
N GLY A 46 2.26 -4.66 -2.01
CA GLY A 46 2.48 -3.46 -2.80
C GLY A 46 3.91 -2.99 -2.73
N ILE A 47 4.24 -2.13 -3.66
CA ILE A 47 5.52 -1.44 -3.68
C ILE A 47 5.29 0.06 -3.71
N GLY A 48 6.16 0.79 -3.05
CA GLY A 48 6.11 2.24 -3.01
C GLY A 48 7.47 2.85 -3.29
N TYR A 49 7.44 4.07 -3.77
CA TYR A 49 8.61 4.89 -4.01
C TYR A 49 8.47 6.20 -3.24
N GLN A 50 9.44 6.49 -2.38
CA GLN A 50 9.46 7.73 -1.62
C GLN A 50 9.97 8.86 -2.50
N LEU A 51 9.09 9.82 -2.78
CA LEU A 51 9.46 11.03 -3.53
C LEU A 51 10.29 11.99 -2.65
N ASN A 52 9.97 12.02 -1.36
CA ASN A 52 10.71 12.78 -0.37
C ASN A 52 10.42 12.17 1.02
N ASP A 53 10.87 12.81 2.08
CA ASP A 53 10.70 12.32 3.45
C ASP A 53 9.24 12.17 3.89
N LYS A 54 8.32 12.81 3.18
CA LYS A 54 6.91 12.87 3.57
C LYS A 54 5.98 12.16 2.60
N ILE A 55 6.33 12.10 1.31
CA ILE A 55 5.42 11.60 0.27
C ILE A 55 5.96 10.31 -0.34
N THR A 56 5.12 9.30 -0.32
CA THR A 56 5.35 8.02 -0.98
C THR A 56 4.19 7.74 -1.91
N ILE A 57 4.49 7.25 -3.10
CA ILE A 57 3.48 6.79 -4.06
C ILE A 57 3.80 5.36 -4.47
N GLY A 58 2.79 4.63 -4.88
CA GLY A 58 3.02 3.25 -5.26
C GLY A 58 1.80 2.56 -5.84
N ALA A 59 1.94 1.26 -5.96
CA ALA A 59 0.88 0.38 -6.42
C ALA A 59 0.77 -0.80 -5.46
N VAL A 60 -0.45 -1.23 -5.22
CA VAL A 60 -0.74 -2.37 -4.36
C VAL A 60 -1.65 -3.35 -5.11
N LYS A 61 -1.38 -4.62 -4.93
CA LYS A 61 -2.21 -5.68 -5.49
C LYS A 61 -3.50 -5.79 -4.68
N ASN A 62 -4.62 -5.85 -5.37
CA ASN A 62 -5.94 -6.02 -4.78
C ASN A 62 -6.66 -7.15 -5.50
N GLY A 63 -6.45 -8.39 -5.03
CA GLY A 63 -6.93 -9.56 -5.73
C GLY A 63 -6.22 -9.74 -7.08
N GLU A 64 -6.97 -9.69 -8.17
CA GLU A 64 -6.42 -9.78 -9.53
C GLU A 64 -6.07 -8.42 -10.12
N ASP A 65 -6.49 -7.34 -9.47
CA ASP A 65 -6.29 -5.97 -9.94
C ASP A 65 -5.21 -5.26 -9.13
N TYR A 66 -4.84 -4.08 -9.58
CA TYR A 66 -3.88 -3.20 -8.89
C TYR A 66 -4.54 -1.88 -8.58
N ASP A 67 -4.27 -1.38 -7.37
CA ASP A 67 -4.67 -0.06 -6.95
C ASP A 67 -3.45 0.86 -6.91
N LEU A 68 -3.66 2.13 -7.21
CA LEU A 68 -2.67 3.16 -6.96
C LEU A 68 -2.87 3.70 -5.55
N TRP A 69 -1.78 3.95 -4.86
CA TRP A 69 -1.85 4.51 -3.52
C TRP A 69 -0.80 5.60 -3.31
N GLY A 70 -1.14 6.49 -2.40
CA GLY A 70 -0.23 7.53 -1.96
C GLY A 70 -0.31 7.69 -0.46
N ARG A 71 0.78 8.16 0.14
CA ARG A 71 0.90 8.31 1.58
C ARG A 71 1.62 9.61 1.90
N TYR A 72 1.09 10.33 2.88
CA TYR A 72 1.76 11.47 3.50
C TYR A 72 2.22 11.07 4.90
N GLN A 73 3.52 11.02 5.09
CA GLN A 73 4.13 10.60 6.34
C GLN A 73 4.29 11.82 7.27
N MET A 74 3.73 11.72 8.44
CA MET A 74 4.00 12.62 9.57
C MET A 74 4.84 11.80 10.55
N LYS A 75 5.69 12.34 11.31
CA LYS A 75 6.60 11.63 12.25
C LYS A 75 6.42 10.10 12.33
N TRP A 76 5.44 9.63 13.11
CA TRP A 76 5.16 8.20 13.32
C TRP A 76 3.75 7.78 12.86
N CYS A 77 2.97 8.71 12.33
CA CYS A 77 1.67 8.41 11.72
C CYS A 77 1.66 8.86 10.25
N TYR A 78 0.69 8.39 9.50
CA TYR A 78 0.55 8.74 8.10
C TYR A 78 -0.92 8.83 7.69
N LEU A 79 -1.16 9.61 6.64
CA LEU A 79 -2.42 9.62 5.91
C LEU A 79 -2.20 8.94 4.58
N SER A 80 -3.17 8.14 4.15
CA SER A 80 -3.07 7.43 2.87
C SER A 80 -4.33 7.61 2.04
N VAL A 81 -4.16 7.50 0.73
CA VAL A 81 -5.24 7.45 -0.24
C VAL A 81 -4.95 6.30 -1.20
N GLN A 82 -5.98 5.56 -1.54
CA GLN A 82 -5.89 4.42 -2.45
C GLN A 82 -7.05 4.48 -3.43
N ALA A 83 -6.76 4.25 -4.70
CA ALA A 83 -7.76 4.24 -5.74
C ALA A 83 -7.47 3.11 -6.72
N PRO A 84 -8.49 2.34 -7.14
CA PRO A 84 -8.29 1.32 -8.16
C PRO A 84 -7.92 1.97 -9.49
N THR A 85 -7.26 1.22 -10.35
CA THR A 85 -6.90 1.69 -11.70
C THR A 85 -8.11 1.80 -12.62
N GLU A 86 -9.17 1.06 -12.31
CA GLU A 86 -10.46 1.16 -12.97
C GLU A 86 -11.47 1.79 -12.03
N ASP A 87 -12.34 2.67 -12.55
CA ASP A 87 -13.38 3.35 -11.79
C ASP A 87 -12.85 4.06 -10.52
N ALA A 88 -11.68 4.70 -10.66
CA ALA A 88 -10.98 5.32 -9.53
C ALA A 88 -11.83 6.34 -8.79
N ALA A 89 -12.61 7.15 -9.52
CA ALA A 89 -13.45 8.19 -8.93
C ALA A 89 -14.55 7.65 -8.00
N ASP A 90 -14.99 6.42 -8.24
CA ASP A 90 -16.08 5.79 -7.51
C ASP A 90 -15.62 4.91 -6.33
N ASN A 91 -14.32 4.62 -6.26
CA ASN A 91 -13.79 3.64 -5.31
C ASN A 91 -12.55 4.13 -4.55
N ILE A 92 -12.49 5.43 -4.26
CA ILE A 92 -11.38 6.00 -3.49
C ILE A 92 -11.53 5.63 -2.02
N ALA A 93 -10.45 5.15 -1.42
CA ALA A 93 -10.35 4.90 0.00
C ALA A 93 -9.32 5.82 0.64
N VAL A 94 -9.58 6.28 1.84
CA VAL A 94 -8.65 7.07 2.65
C VAL A 94 -8.35 6.33 3.93
N GLY A 95 -7.16 6.54 4.45
CA GLY A 95 -6.75 5.85 5.67
C GLY A 95 -5.80 6.68 6.52
N VAL A 96 -5.71 6.28 7.76
CA VAL A 96 -4.75 6.82 8.72
C VAL A 96 -4.09 5.64 9.43
N GLY A 97 -2.80 5.74 9.68
CA GLY A 97 -2.08 4.67 10.35
C GLY A 97 -0.86 5.16 11.09
N TYR A 98 -0.28 4.23 11.84
CA TYR A 98 0.98 4.42 12.54
C TYR A 98 2.05 3.56 11.89
N SER A 99 3.27 4.08 11.85
CA SER A 99 4.41 3.35 11.33
C SER A 99 5.40 3.14 12.48
N LEU A 100 5.43 1.93 13.00
CA LEU A 100 6.23 1.57 14.17
C LEU A 100 7.42 0.73 13.72
N ASN A 101 8.62 1.27 13.88
CA ASN A 101 9.84 0.53 13.58
C ASN A 101 10.06 -0.56 14.62
N VAL A 102 10.12 -1.80 14.17
CA VAL A 102 10.30 -2.97 15.04
C VAL A 102 11.67 -3.60 14.90
N TRP A 103 12.31 -3.48 13.73
CA TRP A 103 13.64 -4.01 13.50
C TRP A 103 14.24 -3.43 12.23
N ASN A 104 15.39 -2.76 12.33
CA ASN A 104 16.10 -2.16 11.18
C ASN A 104 15.18 -1.40 10.24
N SER A 105 14.87 -1.96 9.08
CA SER A 105 13.99 -1.38 8.05
C SER A 105 12.57 -1.94 8.07
N LEU A 106 12.25 -2.76 9.07
CA LEU A 106 10.95 -3.40 9.20
C LEU A 106 10.02 -2.57 10.08
N TYR A 107 8.82 -2.32 9.60
CA TYR A 107 7.80 -1.54 10.30
C TYR A 107 6.51 -2.33 10.39
N ILE A 108 5.84 -2.21 11.53
CA ILE A 108 4.46 -2.67 11.70
C ILE A 108 3.58 -1.44 11.61
N GLU A 109 2.53 -1.52 10.79
CA GLU A 109 1.70 -0.38 10.46
C GLU A 109 0.22 -0.66 10.69
N PRO A 110 -0.25 -0.59 11.93
CA PRO A 110 -1.70 -0.64 12.18
C PRO A 110 -2.36 0.57 11.53
N ASN A 111 -3.44 0.31 10.82
CA ASN A 111 -4.13 1.39 10.10
C ASN A 111 -5.64 1.15 10.06
N TYR A 112 -6.35 2.26 9.86
CA TYR A 112 -7.78 2.26 9.63
C TYR A 112 -8.06 2.96 8.31
N SER A 113 -8.82 2.32 7.45
CA SER A 113 -9.19 2.88 6.15
C SER A 113 -10.68 2.81 5.94
N MET A 114 -11.20 3.76 5.17
CA MET A 114 -12.60 3.80 4.80
C MET A 114 -12.76 4.24 3.35
N SER A 115 -13.83 3.77 2.72
CA SER A 115 -14.21 4.26 1.40
C SER A 115 -14.75 5.68 1.51
N VAL A 116 -14.35 6.55 0.58
CA VAL A 116 -14.88 7.92 0.49
C VAL A 116 -16.33 7.91 0.05
N ASN A 117 -16.71 6.93 -0.77
CA ASN A 117 -18.06 6.81 -1.27
C ASN A 117 -18.97 6.10 -0.27
N GLU A 118 -20.18 6.61 -0.14
CA GLU A 118 -21.22 5.99 0.67
C GLU A 118 -21.85 4.82 -0.10
N ASP A 119 -22.25 3.79 0.62
CA ASP A 119 -23.04 2.71 0.03
C ASP A 119 -24.49 3.18 -0.23
N THR A 120 -25.34 2.27 -0.73
CA THR A 120 -26.73 2.59 -1.04
C THR A 120 -27.57 2.97 0.17
N GLU A 121 -27.10 2.66 1.37
CA GLU A 121 -27.75 3.00 2.64
C GLU A 121 -27.17 4.27 3.30
N GLY A 122 -26.20 4.92 2.65
CA GLY A 122 -25.55 6.11 3.18
C GLY A 122 -24.44 5.81 4.20
N ASN A 123 -24.00 4.57 4.30
CA ASN A 123 -22.93 4.15 5.20
C ASN A 123 -21.59 4.07 4.46
N ARG A 124 -20.52 4.34 5.18
CA ARG A 124 -19.15 4.17 4.69
C ARG A 124 -18.52 2.98 5.40
N ASP A 125 -18.03 2.03 4.61
CA ASP A 125 -17.35 0.88 5.15
C ASP A 125 -15.94 1.28 5.58
N GLY A 126 -15.63 1.03 6.85
CA GLY A 126 -14.30 1.22 7.40
C GLY A 126 -13.75 -0.11 7.89
N ALA A 127 -12.43 -0.25 7.81
CA ALA A 127 -11.75 -1.46 8.27
C ALA A 127 -10.45 -1.12 8.97
N PHE A 128 -10.21 -1.82 10.08
CA PHE A 128 -8.93 -1.81 10.76
C PHE A 128 -8.07 -2.94 10.20
N LYS A 129 -6.86 -2.59 9.78
CA LYS A 129 -5.92 -3.55 9.17
C LYS A 129 -4.56 -3.44 9.81
N LEU A 130 -3.82 -4.54 9.78
CA LEU A 130 -2.44 -4.56 10.20
C LEU A 130 -1.54 -4.66 8.98
N GLY A 131 -0.75 -3.64 8.75
CA GLY A 131 0.21 -3.61 7.66
C GLY A 131 1.61 -3.94 8.13
N ILE A 132 2.42 -4.41 7.22
CA ILE A 132 3.86 -4.60 7.40
C ILE A 132 4.55 -3.86 6.25
N ALA A 133 5.56 -3.07 6.57
CA ALA A 133 6.34 -2.34 5.58
C ALA A 133 7.82 -2.61 5.76
N TYR A 134 8.51 -2.82 4.67
CA TYR A 134 9.96 -2.89 4.64
C TYR A 134 10.49 -1.73 3.79
N LYS A 135 11.27 -0.86 4.41
CA LYS A 135 11.85 0.31 3.74
C LYS A 135 13.31 0.04 3.43
N PHE A 136 13.60 0.05 2.16
CA PHE A 136 14.98 -0.13 1.70
C PHE A 136 15.83 1.11 1.92
#